data_88c974fd2ea5b15f4e013436b51a86d8
#
_entry.id   88c974fd2ea5b15f4e013436b51a86d8
#
_cell.length_a   1.000
_cell.length_b   1.000
_cell.length_c   1.000
_cell.angle_alpha   90.00
_cell.angle_beta   90.00
_cell.angle_gamma   90.00
#
_symmetry.space_group_name_H-M   'P 1'
#
loop_
_entity.id
_entity.type
_entity.pdbx_description
1 polymer ?
#
loop_
_entity_poly.entity_id
_entity_poly.type
_entity_poly.pdbx_seq_one_letter_code
_entity_poly.pdbx_strand_id
1 'polypeptide(L)'
;MKVNENWLIQKPSICSKGGVVSSHHYEASQIGVDILNNGGNAVDAAVAMGLALGIVEPWMSGIGGCGYMLFHNANNQETHAIDFGVKSSKNLDLSKYTVLDQGKDSDLFGWPNVKDDVNIHGGYSMAVP
;
A
#
# COMPACT_ATOMS: atom_id res chain seq x y z
N MET A 1 15.28 -13.29 33.69
CA MET A 1 15.63 -14.03 32.46
C MET A 1 15.50 -13.07 31.31
N LYS A 2 16.59 -12.68 30.62
CA LYS A 2 16.49 -11.85 29.42
C LYS A 2 16.35 -12.79 28.23
N VAL A 3 15.25 -12.73 27.54
CA VAL A 3 15.06 -13.43 26.27
C VAL A 3 15.69 -12.56 25.19
N ASN A 4 16.74 -13.05 24.54
CA ASN A 4 17.31 -12.44 23.36
C ASN A 4 16.77 -13.19 22.16
N GLU A 5 15.91 -12.54 21.38
CA GLU A 5 15.52 -13.03 20.06
C GLU A 5 16.49 -12.46 19.02
N ASN A 6 17.21 -13.34 18.37
CA ASN A 6 18.04 -12.98 17.23
C ASN A 6 17.32 -13.44 15.95
N TRP A 7 16.78 -12.49 15.22
CA TRP A 7 16.17 -12.76 13.92
C TRP A 7 17.23 -12.61 12.83
N LEU A 8 17.63 -13.72 12.23
CA LEU A 8 18.48 -13.71 11.06
C LEU A 8 17.61 -13.86 9.81
N ILE A 9 17.27 -12.73 9.19
CA ILE A 9 16.54 -12.72 7.93
C ILE A 9 17.55 -12.76 6.79
N GLN A 10 17.60 -13.87 6.08
CA GLN A 10 18.40 -14.01 4.85
C GLN A 10 17.46 -14.03 3.65
N LYS A 11 17.54 -12.99 2.82
CA LYS A 11 16.87 -12.94 1.52
C LYS A 11 17.94 -13.06 0.44
N PRO A 12 18.03 -14.21 -0.25
CA PRO A 12 18.99 -14.36 -1.34
C PRO A 12 18.68 -13.38 -2.47
N SER A 13 19.71 -12.90 -3.15
CA SER A 13 19.52 -12.14 -4.38
C SER A 13 18.98 -13.07 -5.48
N ILE A 14 18.02 -12.57 -6.23
CA ILE A 14 17.42 -13.30 -7.35
C ILE A 14 17.76 -12.56 -8.64
N CYS A 15 18.25 -13.32 -9.62
CA CYS A 15 18.51 -12.83 -10.96
C CYS A 15 17.70 -13.65 -11.96
N SER A 16 17.06 -13.00 -12.90
CA SER A 16 16.30 -13.64 -13.97
C SER A 16 16.47 -12.89 -15.28
N LYS A 17 16.38 -13.62 -16.40
CA LYS A 17 16.35 -13.04 -17.75
C LYS A 17 14.94 -12.65 -18.19
N GLY A 18 13.92 -13.25 -17.62
CA GLY A 18 12.53 -13.04 -18.00
C GLY A 18 11.81 -11.93 -17.25
N GLY A 19 12.28 -11.62 -16.03
CA GLY A 19 11.68 -10.61 -15.17
C GLY A 19 11.82 -10.97 -13.69
N VAL A 20 11.63 -10.00 -12.84
CA VAL A 20 11.65 -10.17 -11.38
C VAL A 20 10.47 -9.41 -10.80
N VAL A 21 9.81 -10.01 -9.81
CA VAL A 21 8.75 -9.40 -9.01
C VAL A 21 9.12 -9.41 -7.54
N SER A 22 8.61 -8.47 -6.78
CA SER A 22 8.79 -8.41 -5.32
C SER A 22 7.54 -7.83 -4.66
N SER A 23 7.10 -8.43 -3.57
CA SER A 23 6.02 -7.91 -2.72
C SER A 23 6.27 -8.31 -1.26
N HIS A 24 5.43 -7.83 -0.34
CA HIS A 24 5.51 -8.19 1.07
C HIS A 24 5.13 -9.65 1.31
N HIS A 25 4.23 -10.20 0.49
CA HIS A 25 3.69 -11.54 0.66
C HIS A 25 4.08 -12.46 -0.48
N TYR A 26 4.53 -13.69 -0.14
CA TYR A 26 5.04 -14.61 -1.14
C TYR A 26 3.97 -15.05 -2.15
N GLU A 27 2.70 -15.22 -1.73
CA GLU A 27 1.60 -15.60 -2.62
C GLU A 27 1.33 -14.50 -3.66
N ALA A 28 1.36 -13.23 -3.24
CA ALA A 28 1.23 -12.13 -4.19
C ALA A 28 2.40 -12.11 -5.19
N SER A 29 3.63 -12.34 -4.73
CA SER A 29 4.79 -12.46 -5.62
C SER A 29 4.66 -13.64 -6.58
N GLN A 30 4.13 -14.78 -6.12
CA GLN A 30 3.89 -15.95 -6.99
C GLN A 30 2.88 -15.62 -8.10
N ILE A 31 1.80 -14.93 -7.77
CA ILE A 31 0.82 -14.46 -8.77
C ILE A 31 1.50 -13.56 -9.81
N GLY A 32 2.38 -12.65 -9.39
CA GLY A 32 3.14 -11.82 -10.32
C GLY A 32 4.02 -12.65 -11.28
N VAL A 33 4.70 -13.67 -10.76
CA VAL A 33 5.48 -14.62 -11.58
C VAL A 33 4.59 -15.37 -12.57
N ASP A 34 3.43 -15.83 -12.14
CA ASP A 34 2.51 -16.57 -12.99
C ASP A 34 1.96 -15.69 -14.12
N ILE A 35 1.65 -14.44 -13.85
CA ILE A 35 1.26 -13.47 -14.89
C ILE A 35 2.38 -13.30 -15.94
N LEU A 36 3.62 -13.09 -15.50
CA LEU A 36 4.76 -12.95 -16.43
C LEU A 36 4.99 -14.22 -17.25
N ASN A 37 4.90 -15.40 -16.65
CA ASN A 37 5.06 -16.69 -17.31
C ASN A 37 3.96 -16.96 -18.35
N ASN A 38 2.77 -16.40 -18.15
CA ASN A 38 1.64 -16.50 -19.09
C ASN A 38 1.62 -15.39 -20.14
N GLY A 39 2.70 -14.62 -20.26
CA GLY A 39 2.86 -13.61 -21.30
C GLY A 39 2.34 -12.22 -20.95
N GLY A 40 1.94 -11.99 -19.70
CA GLY A 40 1.62 -10.68 -19.17
C GLY A 40 2.88 -9.79 -19.05
N ASN A 41 2.68 -8.49 -18.99
CA ASN A 41 3.74 -7.51 -18.83
C ASN A 41 3.93 -7.10 -17.36
N ALA A 42 4.88 -6.21 -17.08
CA ALA A 42 5.18 -5.75 -15.73
C ALA A 42 3.99 -5.03 -15.04
N VAL A 43 3.17 -4.32 -15.83
CA VAL A 43 1.98 -3.63 -15.30
C VAL A 43 0.91 -4.65 -14.92
N ASP A 44 0.67 -5.66 -15.78
CA ASP A 44 -0.27 -6.75 -15.48
C ASP A 44 0.13 -7.48 -14.19
N ALA A 45 1.42 -7.80 -14.05
CA ALA A 45 1.94 -8.43 -12.84
C ALA A 45 1.78 -7.54 -11.60
N ALA A 46 2.10 -6.25 -11.69
CA ALA A 46 1.98 -5.31 -10.57
C ALA A 46 0.53 -5.14 -10.11
N VAL A 47 -0.42 -5.02 -11.05
CA VAL A 47 -1.86 -4.91 -10.74
C VAL A 47 -2.37 -6.19 -10.09
N ALA A 48 -2.04 -7.36 -10.64
CA ALA A 48 -2.45 -8.64 -10.09
C ALA A 48 -1.90 -8.85 -8.67
N MET A 49 -0.64 -8.49 -8.44
CA MET A 49 -0.02 -8.55 -7.11
C MET A 49 -0.70 -7.59 -6.12
N GLY A 50 -1.02 -6.36 -6.56
CA GLY A 50 -1.71 -5.37 -5.73
C GLY A 50 -3.09 -5.85 -5.29
N LEU A 51 -3.86 -6.44 -6.19
CA LEU A 51 -5.17 -7.03 -5.87
C LEU A 51 -5.03 -8.24 -4.93
N ALA A 52 -4.03 -9.09 -5.16
CA ALA A 52 -3.74 -10.23 -4.30
C ALA A 52 -3.37 -9.79 -2.87
N LEU A 53 -2.58 -8.74 -2.71
CA LEU A 53 -2.24 -8.17 -1.40
C LEU A 53 -3.47 -7.73 -0.62
N GLY A 54 -4.49 -7.19 -1.29
CA GLY A 54 -5.77 -6.86 -0.64
C GLY A 54 -6.52 -8.06 -0.05
N ILE A 55 -6.18 -9.28 -0.48
CA ILE A 55 -6.76 -10.53 0.04
C ILE A 55 -5.87 -11.14 1.12
N VAL A 56 -4.56 -11.22 0.89
CA VAL A 56 -3.63 -11.90 1.79
C VAL A 56 -3.16 -11.01 2.94
N GLU A 57 -3.23 -9.69 2.78
CA GLU A 57 -2.91 -8.68 3.79
C GLU A 57 -4.02 -7.62 3.92
N PRO A 58 -5.26 -8.02 4.24
CA PRO A 58 -6.42 -7.10 4.22
C PRO A 58 -6.32 -5.95 5.24
N TRP A 59 -5.45 -6.07 6.24
CA TRP A 59 -5.17 -5.02 7.22
C TRP A 59 -4.26 -3.92 6.71
N MET A 60 -3.56 -4.14 5.59
CA MET A 60 -2.60 -3.18 5.00
C MET A 60 -2.96 -2.77 3.58
N SER A 61 -3.81 -3.53 2.90
CA SER A 61 -4.09 -3.36 1.49
C SER A 61 -5.56 -3.56 1.16
N GLY A 62 -6.05 -2.85 0.15
CA GLY A 62 -7.43 -3.00 -0.32
C GLY A 62 -7.68 -2.17 -1.59
N ILE A 63 -8.81 -2.40 -2.23
CA ILE A 63 -9.20 -1.71 -3.48
C ILE A 63 -9.50 -0.21 -3.30
N GLY A 64 -9.74 0.24 -2.07
CA GLY A 64 -9.94 1.64 -1.72
C GLY A 64 -8.67 2.34 -1.23
N GLY A 65 -7.53 1.68 -1.27
CA GLY A 65 -6.25 2.24 -0.84
C GLY A 65 -5.68 3.25 -1.83
N CYS A 66 -4.70 4.02 -1.35
CA CYS A 66 -3.97 4.95 -2.20
C CYS A 66 -2.65 4.34 -2.69
N GLY A 67 -2.07 4.97 -3.69
CA GLY A 67 -0.74 4.62 -4.16
C GLY A 67 -0.26 5.48 -5.30
N TYR A 68 0.95 5.15 -5.71
CA TYR A 68 1.61 5.73 -6.87
C TYR A 68 2.19 4.61 -7.70
N MET A 69 2.11 4.75 -9.01
CA MET A 69 2.71 3.81 -9.94
C MET A 69 3.64 4.54 -10.89
N LEU A 70 4.87 4.05 -11.01
CA LEU A 70 5.77 4.42 -12.07
C LEU A 70 5.93 3.23 -13.00
N PHE A 71 5.74 3.43 -14.30
CA PHE A 71 6.04 2.41 -15.28
C PHE A 71 6.77 3.01 -16.49
N HIS A 72 7.68 2.23 -17.03
CA HIS A 72 8.44 2.57 -18.22
C HIS A 72 8.00 1.68 -19.38
N ASN A 73 7.59 2.30 -20.49
CA ASN A 73 7.28 1.60 -21.72
C ASN A 73 8.50 1.58 -22.64
N ALA A 74 9.14 0.42 -22.73
CA ALA A 74 10.34 0.25 -23.54
C ALA A 74 10.12 0.44 -25.05
N ASN A 75 8.88 0.31 -25.56
CA ASN A 75 8.61 0.44 -26.99
C ASN A 75 8.70 1.89 -27.49
N ASN A 76 8.25 2.84 -26.67
CA ASN A 76 8.28 4.27 -26.98
C ASN A 76 9.23 5.07 -26.10
N GLN A 77 9.95 4.39 -25.18
CA GLN A 77 10.90 4.99 -24.24
C GLN A 77 10.27 6.04 -23.31
N GLU A 78 8.97 5.93 -23.05
CA GLU A 78 8.26 6.85 -22.17
C GLU A 78 8.12 6.28 -20.76
N THR A 79 8.26 7.16 -19.77
CA THR A 79 7.97 6.84 -18.37
C THR A 79 6.74 7.62 -17.93
N HIS A 80 5.78 6.92 -17.34
CA HIS A 80 4.53 7.48 -16.85
C HIS A 80 4.44 7.34 -15.34
N ALA A 81 3.90 8.36 -14.69
CA ALA A 81 3.52 8.35 -13.29
C ALA A 81 2.01 8.43 -13.16
N ILE A 82 1.43 7.50 -12.42
CA ILE A 82 0.02 7.51 -12.06
C ILE A 82 -0.09 7.80 -10.58
N ASP A 83 -0.78 8.87 -10.24
CA ASP A 83 -1.12 9.25 -8.88
C ASP A 83 -2.58 8.88 -8.62
N PHE A 84 -2.80 7.89 -7.76
CA PHE A 84 -4.11 7.52 -7.24
C PHE A 84 -4.16 7.76 -5.73
N GLY A 85 -3.65 8.91 -5.30
CA GLY A 85 -3.76 9.40 -3.94
C GLY A 85 -5.22 9.56 -3.52
N VAL A 86 -5.51 9.25 -2.26
CA VAL A 86 -6.87 9.33 -1.74
C VAL A 86 -7.39 10.76 -1.66
N LYS A 87 -8.69 10.91 -1.86
CA LYS A 87 -9.43 12.16 -1.69
C LYS A 87 -10.54 11.97 -0.67
N SER A 88 -10.74 12.98 0.14
CA SER A 88 -11.90 13.03 1.02
C SER A 88 -13.20 13.24 0.23
N SER A 89 -14.34 12.92 0.87
CA SER A 89 -15.65 13.24 0.31
C SER A 89 -15.78 14.72 -0.03
N LYS A 90 -16.43 15.04 -1.15
CA LYS A 90 -16.77 16.42 -1.54
C LYS A 90 -17.66 17.13 -0.53
N ASN A 91 -18.44 16.36 0.23
CA ASN A 91 -19.37 16.86 1.24
C ASN A 91 -18.79 16.77 2.66
N LEU A 92 -17.45 16.71 2.77
CA LEU A 92 -16.79 16.65 4.06
C LEU A 92 -17.09 17.92 4.87
N ASP A 93 -17.65 17.76 6.06
CA ASP A 93 -17.88 18.85 7.02
C ASP A 93 -16.68 18.95 7.97
N LEU A 94 -15.80 19.89 7.71
CA LEU A 94 -14.59 20.11 8.52
C LEU A 94 -14.91 20.50 9.97
N SER A 95 -16.11 21.03 10.28
CA SER A 95 -16.50 21.37 11.64
C SER A 95 -16.61 20.15 12.55
N LYS A 96 -16.74 18.96 12.00
CA LYS A 96 -16.76 17.69 12.74
C LYS A 96 -15.40 17.27 13.28
N TYR A 97 -14.31 17.83 12.72
CA TYR A 97 -12.94 17.48 13.12
C TYR A 97 -12.41 18.46 14.20
N THR A 98 -13.05 18.47 15.36
CA THR A 98 -12.56 19.28 16.47
C THR A 98 -11.28 18.67 17.02
N VAL A 99 -10.15 19.34 16.79
CA VAL A 99 -8.85 18.94 17.35
C VAL A 99 -8.85 19.25 18.84
N LEU A 100 -8.62 18.23 19.66
CA LEU A 100 -8.62 18.35 21.13
C LEU A 100 -7.24 18.67 21.67
N ASP A 101 -6.19 18.13 21.07
CA ASP A 101 -4.83 18.30 21.52
C ASP A 101 -3.87 18.09 20.32
N GLN A 102 -2.74 18.76 20.36
CA GLN A 102 -1.63 18.52 19.44
C GLN A 102 -0.91 17.26 19.90
N GLY A 103 -1.35 16.11 19.40
CA GLY A 103 -0.81 14.77 19.57
C GLY A 103 0.22 14.61 20.69
N LYS A 104 -0.19 14.07 21.80
CA LYS A 104 0.77 13.62 22.81
C LYS A 104 1.42 12.33 22.38
N ASP A 105 2.67 12.19 22.72
CA ASP A 105 3.67 11.13 22.50
C ASP A 105 3.24 9.66 22.56
N SER A 106 1.95 9.34 22.52
CA SER A 106 1.46 7.97 22.58
C SER A 106 1.38 7.27 21.23
N ASP A 107 1.34 8.04 20.14
CA ASP A 107 1.27 7.49 18.78
C ASP A 107 2.61 7.61 18.06
N LEU A 108 2.93 6.56 17.32
CA LEU A 108 4.15 6.44 16.53
C LEU A 108 4.40 7.65 15.59
N PHE A 109 3.35 8.38 15.22
CA PHE A 109 3.41 9.50 14.29
C PHE A 109 2.92 10.84 14.87
N GLY A 110 2.57 10.91 16.14
CA GLY A 110 2.12 12.17 16.77
C GLY A 110 0.89 12.80 16.14
N TRP A 111 -0.08 12.02 15.67
CA TRP A 111 -1.31 12.51 15.07
C TRP A 111 -2.14 13.30 16.09
N PRO A 112 -2.77 14.42 15.69
CA PRO A 112 -3.63 15.15 16.60
C PRO A 112 -4.87 14.35 16.99
N ASN A 113 -5.24 14.38 18.28
CA ASN A 113 -6.45 13.77 18.75
C ASN A 113 -7.66 14.59 18.30
N VAL A 114 -8.66 13.92 17.74
CA VAL A 114 -9.91 14.53 17.27
C VAL A 114 -11.05 14.04 18.11
N LYS A 115 -11.97 14.95 18.44
CA LYS A 115 -13.15 14.63 19.26
C LYS A 115 -13.93 13.46 18.64
N ASP A 116 -14.36 12.53 19.48
CA ASP A 116 -15.14 11.34 19.12
C ASP A 116 -14.45 10.42 18.09
N ASP A 117 -13.15 10.57 17.89
CA ASP A 117 -12.33 9.77 16.97
C ASP A 117 -12.88 9.71 15.52
N VAL A 118 -13.55 10.77 15.09
CA VAL A 118 -14.21 10.82 13.78
C VAL A 118 -13.24 10.73 12.61
N ASN A 119 -11.96 11.01 12.82
CA ASN A 119 -10.88 10.82 11.86
C ASN A 119 -10.38 9.38 11.77
N ILE A 120 -10.79 8.51 12.70
CA ILE A 120 -10.35 7.11 12.78
C ILE A 120 -11.49 6.17 12.38
N HIS A 121 -12.72 6.49 12.80
CA HIS A 121 -13.87 5.61 12.65
C HIS A 121 -15.04 6.25 11.89
N GLY A 122 -15.71 5.42 11.09
CA GLY A 122 -16.96 5.80 10.41
C GLY A 122 -16.75 6.57 9.10
N GLY A 123 -17.84 7.17 8.61
CA GLY A 123 -17.85 7.80 7.28
C GLY A 123 -16.96 9.02 7.12
N TYR A 124 -16.61 9.69 8.21
CA TYR A 124 -15.71 10.84 8.18
C TYR A 124 -14.22 10.45 8.07
N SER A 125 -13.87 9.21 8.39
CA SER A 125 -12.50 8.71 8.27
C SER A 125 -12.17 8.16 6.88
N MET A 126 -13.18 8.02 6.01
CA MET A 126 -13.00 7.41 4.70
C MET A 126 -12.44 8.38 3.67
N ALA A 127 -11.45 7.92 2.94
CA ALA A 127 -10.95 8.56 1.74
C ALA A 127 -10.68 7.48 0.69
N VAL A 128 -10.89 7.80 -0.58
CA VAL A 128 -10.73 6.86 -1.71
C VAL A 128 -10.05 7.55 -2.88
N PRO A 129 -9.42 6.79 -3.80
CA PRO A 129 -8.83 7.33 -5.01
C PRO A 129 -9.82 8.05 -5.89
#